data_90fe838c2f1c4e5e85900e0fcb27db58
#
_entry.id   90fe838c2f1c4e5e85900e0fcb27db58
#
_cell.length_a   1.000
_cell.length_b   1.000
_cell.length_c   1.000
_cell.angle_alpha   90.00
_cell.angle_beta   90.00
_cell.angle_gamma   90.00
#
_symmetry.space_group_name_H-M   'P 1'
#
loop_
_entity.id
_entity.type
_entity.pdbx_description
1 polymer ?
#
loop_
_entity_poly.entity_id
_entity_poly.type
_entity_poly.pdbx_seq_one_letter_code
_entity_poly.pdbx_strand_id
1 'polypeptide(L)'
;MTKLPSLFISHGSPLMALMQTPAHKFLSGLAAMLAKPSAILCVSAHWESAGPLVSTVAIPETIHDFGGFPDALYEMRYPAPGAPALADRVVELLTVADLPCDGDTERGLDHGAWLMVSDRAAAQF
;
A
#
# COMPACT_ATOMS: atom_id res chain seq x y z
N MET A 1 10.89 -1.40 -22.36
CA MET A 1 10.48 -1.03 -21.01
C MET A 1 11.14 -1.96 -20.01
N THR A 2 11.80 -1.43 -19.01
CA THR A 2 12.33 -2.24 -17.91
C THR A 2 11.16 -2.67 -17.03
N LYS A 3 10.98 -3.97 -16.85
CA LYS A 3 9.95 -4.52 -15.97
C LYS A 3 10.32 -4.26 -14.52
N LEU A 4 9.43 -3.62 -13.77
CA LEU A 4 9.61 -3.41 -12.33
C LEU A 4 9.39 -4.71 -11.56
N PRO A 5 10.08 -4.92 -10.42
CA PRO A 5 9.95 -6.13 -9.64
C PRO A 5 8.61 -6.20 -8.92
N SER A 6 8.14 -7.43 -8.65
CA SER A 6 7.16 -7.70 -7.62
C SER A 6 7.89 -7.96 -6.30
N LEU A 7 7.39 -7.39 -5.20
CA LEU A 7 8.01 -7.47 -3.89
C LEU A 7 7.06 -8.13 -2.90
N PHE A 8 7.58 -9.04 -2.09
CA PHE A 8 6.90 -9.55 -0.91
C PHE A 8 7.59 -8.96 0.32
N ILE A 9 6.86 -8.18 1.10
CA ILE A 9 7.42 -7.43 2.22
C ILE A 9 6.64 -7.73 3.49
N SER A 10 7.36 -8.12 4.56
CA SER A 10 6.82 -8.20 5.90
C SER A 10 7.13 -6.92 6.66
N HIS A 11 6.11 -6.28 7.25
CA HIS A 11 6.30 -5.06 8.06
C HIS A 11 6.49 -5.34 9.56
N GLY A 12 6.20 -6.56 10.02
CA GLY A 12 6.22 -6.87 11.45
C GLY A 12 5.19 -6.05 12.22
N SER A 13 5.61 -5.45 13.35
CA SER A 13 4.75 -4.54 14.10
C SER A 13 4.63 -3.16 13.41
N PRO A 14 3.45 -2.51 13.44
CA PRO A 14 3.30 -1.11 13.01
C PRO A 14 4.30 -0.14 13.66
N LEU A 15 4.78 -0.46 14.86
CA LEU A 15 5.79 0.32 15.58
C LEU A 15 7.12 0.44 14.81
N MET A 16 7.36 -0.43 13.84
CA MET A 16 8.55 -0.38 12.98
C MET A 16 8.70 0.98 12.27
N ALA A 17 7.61 1.67 11.97
CA ALA A 17 7.66 3.01 11.37
C ALA A 17 8.35 4.05 12.25
N LEU A 18 8.32 3.86 13.59
CA LEU A 18 8.91 4.76 14.57
C LEU A 18 10.28 4.28 15.09
N MET A 19 10.71 3.08 14.70
CA MET A 19 11.93 2.44 15.23
C MET A 19 13.06 2.46 14.19
N GLN A 20 14.27 2.75 14.65
CA GLN A 20 15.49 2.73 13.81
C GLN A 20 16.11 1.32 13.77
N THR A 21 15.34 0.35 13.30
CA THR A 21 15.82 -1.03 13.12
C THR A 21 16.57 -1.21 11.79
N PRO A 22 17.39 -2.26 11.63
CA PRO A 22 17.98 -2.60 10.33
C PRO A 22 16.94 -2.80 9.23
N ALA A 23 15.80 -3.42 9.54
CA ALA A 23 14.69 -3.59 8.62
C ALA A 23 14.11 -2.25 8.17
N HIS A 24 13.85 -1.33 9.11
CA HIS A 24 13.38 0.03 8.79
C HIS A 24 14.36 0.75 7.88
N LYS A 25 15.66 0.73 8.21
CA LYS A 25 16.71 1.38 7.39
C LYS A 25 16.78 0.80 5.98
N PHE A 26 16.73 -0.52 5.84
CA PHE A 26 16.71 -1.19 4.54
C PHE A 26 15.50 -0.76 3.72
N LEU A 27 14.35 -0.88 4.33
CA LEU A 27 13.10 -0.52 3.67
C LEU A 27 13.05 0.97 3.30
N SER A 28 13.51 1.89 4.15
CA SER A 28 13.60 3.33 3.85
C SER A 28 14.54 3.64 2.67
N GLY A 29 15.54 2.81 2.44
CA GLY A 29 16.45 2.91 1.28
C GLY A 29 15.93 2.26 0.00
N LEU A 30 14.88 1.43 0.09
CA LEU A 30 14.44 0.59 -1.04
C LEU A 30 13.99 1.40 -2.26
N ALA A 31 13.31 2.52 -2.05
CA ALA A 31 12.85 3.38 -3.14
C ALA A 31 14.00 3.93 -3.99
N ALA A 32 15.15 4.22 -3.37
CA ALA A 32 16.33 4.69 -4.09
C ALA A 32 17.00 3.60 -4.95
N MET A 33 16.71 2.33 -4.67
CA MET A 33 17.25 1.18 -5.40
C MET A 33 16.39 0.76 -6.59
N LEU A 34 15.18 1.29 -6.69
CA LEU A 34 14.21 0.94 -7.72
C LEU A 34 13.95 2.12 -8.65
N ALA A 35 13.68 1.82 -9.91
CA ALA A 35 13.17 2.84 -10.81
C ALA A 35 11.81 3.32 -10.31
N LYS A 36 11.55 4.64 -10.43
CA LYS A 36 10.27 5.23 -10.03
C LYS A 36 9.11 4.60 -10.81
N PRO A 37 8.14 3.96 -10.16
CA PRO A 37 6.97 3.42 -10.83
C PRO A 37 5.96 4.53 -11.16
N SER A 38 5.12 4.31 -12.17
CA SER A 38 3.97 5.17 -12.44
C SER A 38 2.80 4.94 -11.46
N ALA A 39 2.74 3.74 -10.88
CA ALA A 39 1.77 3.37 -9.84
C ALA A 39 2.28 2.16 -9.05
N ILE A 40 1.71 1.94 -7.87
CA ILE A 40 1.98 0.78 -7.02
C ILE A 40 0.67 0.03 -6.79
N LEU A 41 0.66 -1.26 -7.16
CA LEU A 41 -0.40 -2.17 -6.76
C LEU A 41 0.01 -2.86 -5.46
N CYS A 42 -0.74 -2.61 -4.39
CA CYS A 42 -0.49 -3.21 -3.08
C CYS A 42 -1.57 -4.25 -2.74
N VAL A 43 -1.14 -5.44 -2.33
CA VAL A 43 -2.02 -6.47 -1.78
C VAL A 43 -1.76 -6.52 -0.27
N SER A 44 -2.70 -6.00 0.52
CA SER A 44 -2.59 -5.97 1.98
C SER A 44 -3.17 -7.25 2.60
N ALA A 45 -2.43 -7.84 3.52
CA ALA A 45 -2.90 -8.95 4.35
C ALA A 45 -3.95 -8.52 5.41
N HIS A 46 -4.18 -7.22 5.57
CA HIS A 46 -5.12 -6.65 6.55
C HIS A 46 -6.47 -6.27 5.95
N TRP A 47 -6.66 -6.50 4.66
CA TRP A 47 -7.93 -6.30 4.00
C TRP A 47 -8.56 -7.66 3.67
N GLU A 48 -9.51 -8.07 4.50
CA GLU A 48 -10.27 -9.30 4.32
C GLU A 48 -11.62 -9.01 3.66
N SER A 49 -12.00 -9.85 2.71
CA SER A 49 -13.27 -9.76 1.97
C SER A 49 -13.72 -11.14 1.51
N ALA A 50 -15.00 -11.28 1.20
CA ALA A 50 -15.57 -12.55 0.73
C ALA A 50 -15.06 -12.97 -0.67
N GLY A 51 -14.58 -12.01 -1.46
CA GLY A 51 -14.00 -12.20 -2.78
C GLY A 51 -13.00 -11.09 -3.08
N PRO A 52 -12.27 -11.15 -4.18
CA PRO A 52 -11.32 -10.11 -4.57
C PRO A 52 -12.01 -8.74 -4.70
N LEU A 53 -11.43 -7.73 -4.04
CA LEU A 53 -11.82 -6.33 -4.14
C LEU A 53 -10.61 -5.47 -4.47
N VAL A 54 -10.83 -4.41 -5.23
CA VAL A 54 -9.80 -3.40 -5.55
C VAL A 54 -10.33 -2.02 -5.21
N SER A 55 -9.58 -1.25 -4.44
CA SER A 55 -9.94 0.15 -4.17
C SER A 55 -9.88 0.99 -5.45
N THR A 56 -10.97 1.68 -5.75
CA THR A 56 -11.09 2.61 -6.89
C THR A 56 -11.08 4.06 -6.44
N VAL A 57 -10.73 4.32 -5.18
CA VAL A 57 -10.75 5.65 -4.57
C VAL A 57 -9.65 6.54 -5.17
N ALA A 58 -10.01 7.72 -5.64
CA ALA A 58 -9.05 8.67 -6.21
C ALA A 58 -8.18 9.36 -5.15
N ILE A 59 -8.71 9.55 -3.94
CA ILE A 59 -8.03 10.16 -2.80
C ILE A 59 -8.26 9.26 -1.58
N PRO A 60 -7.49 8.16 -1.46
CA PRO A 60 -7.69 7.19 -0.39
C PRO A 60 -7.25 7.75 0.96
N GLU A 61 -8.04 7.51 1.99
CA GLU A 61 -7.70 7.84 3.37
C GLU A 61 -6.59 6.93 3.90
N THR A 62 -5.80 7.43 4.83
CA THR A 62 -4.88 6.61 5.64
C THR A 62 -5.66 5.97 6.76
N ILE A 63 -5.77 4.64 6.75
CA ILE A 63 -6.50 3.87 7.75
C ILE A 63 -5.55 3.41 8.85
N HIS A 64 -5.88 3.73 10.11
CA HIS A 64 -5.15 3.30 11.29
C HIS A 64 -5.87 2.12 11.94
N ASP A 65 -5.78 0.96 11.30
CA ASP A 65 -6.46 -0.29 11.65
C ASP A 65 -5.70 -1.09 12.73
N PHE A 66 -5.25 -0.42 13.76
CA PHE A 66 -4.53 -0.99 14.90
C PHE A 66 -4.86 -0.22 16.18
N GLY A 67 -4.50 -0.76 17.34
CA GLY A 67 -4.71 -0.15 18.64
C GLY A 67 -3.55 -0.38 19.59
N GLY A 68 -3.45 0.46 20.64
CA GLY A 68 -2.45 0.30 21.71
C GLY A 68 -1.04 0.77 21.35
N PHE A 69 -0.89 1.64 20.34
CA PHE A 69 0.39 2.21 19.93
C PHE A 69 0.53 3.67 20.37
N PRO A 70 1.77 4.24 20.33
CA PRO A 70 2.00 5.66 20.61
C PRO A 70 1.22 6.60 19.66
N ASP A 71 0.82 7.76 20.16
CA ASP A 71 0.05 8.77 19.41
C ASP A 71 0.72 9.15 18.08
N ALA A 72 2.05 9.24 18.06
CA ALA A 72 2.81 9.54 16.85
C ALA A 72 2.48 8.62 15.68
N LEU A 73 2.13 7.35 15.92
CA LEU A 73 1.76 6.43 14.87
C LEU A 73 0.39 6.77 14.26
N TYR A 74 -0.55 7.23 15.08
CA TYR A 74 -1.89 7.65 14.63
C TYR A 74 -1.89 9.01 13.91
N GLU A 75 -0.84 9.81 14.13
CA GLU A 75 -0.65 11.08 13.44
C GLU A 75 -0.06 10.94 12.04
N MET A 76 0.54 9.77 11.74
CA MET A 76 1.10 9.51 10.42
C MET A 76 0.01 9.51 9.34
N ARG A 77 0.32 10.13 8.21
CA ARG A 77 -0.55 10.20 7.03
C ARG A 77 0.26 9.85 5.79
N TYR A 78 -0.40 9.17 4.87
CA TYR A 78 0.15 8.86 3.56
C TYR A 78 -0.77 9.40 2.46
N PRO A 79 -0.63 10.67 2.08
CA PRO A 79 -1.55 11.34 1.16
C PRO A 79 -1.26 11.00 -0.31
N ALA A 80 -1.06 9.72 -0.63
CA ALA A 80 -0.85 9.31 -2.00
C ALA A 80 -2.16 9.34 -2.79
N PRO A 81 -2.15 9.77 -4.05
CA PRO A 81 -3.32 9.63 -4.91
C PRO A 81 -3.58 8.17 -5.23
N GLY A 82 -4.85 7.82 -5.38
CA GLY A 82 -5.25 6.54 -5.94
C GLY A 82 -5.04 6.50 -7.46
N ALA A 83 -5.23 5.31 -8.03
CA ALA A 83 -5.10 5.08 -9.47
C ALA A 83 -6.35 4.34 -10.01
N PRO A 84 -7.51 5.00 -10.11
CA PRO A 84 -8.76 4.36 -10.52
C PRO A 84 -8.67 3.61 -11.85
N ALA A 85 -8.00 4.16 -12.84
CA ALA A 85 -7.82 3.50 -14.14
C ALA A 85 -6.99 2.20 -14.03
N LEU A 86 -6.00 2.16 -13.12
CA LEU A 86 -5.27 0.92 -12.83
C LEU A 86 -6.15 -0.07 -12.08
N ALA A 87 -6.96 0.40 -11.13
CA ALA A 87 -7.91 -0.43 -10.40
C ALA A 87 -8.91 -1.11 -11.37
N ASP A 88 -9.49 -0.36 -12.29
CA ASP A 88 -10.39 -0.91 -13.34
C ASP A 88 -9.67 -1.99 -14.15
N ARG A 89 -8.42 -1.77 -14.52
CA ARG A 89 -7.63 -2.76 -15.26
C ARG A 89 -7.36 -4.02 -14.44
N VAL A 90 -7.14 -3.90 -13.13
CA VAL A 90 -6.98 -5.06 -12.23
C VAL A 90 -8.28 -5.86 -12.15
N VAL A 91 -9.42 -5.19 -12.00
CA VAL A 91 -10.75 -5.84 -12.03
C VAL A 91 -10.95 -6.65 -13.31
N GLU A 92 -10.67 -6.06 -14.47
CA GLU A 92 -10.75 -6.77 -15.75
C GLU A 92 -9.86 -8.03 -15.79
N LEU A 93 -8.59 -7.89 -15.43
CA LEU A 93 -7.62 -8.98 -15.49
C LEU A 93 -7.98 -10.13 -14.54
N LEU A 94 -8.43 -9.83 -13.33
CA LEU A 94 -8.87 -10.86 -12.39
C LEU A 94 -10.14 -11.55 -12.89
N THR A 95 -11.09 -10.81 -13.42
CA THR A 95 -12.33 -11.37 -13.98
C THR A 95 -12.05 -12.32 -15.14
N VAL A 96 -11.16 -11.94 -16.04
CA VAL A 96 -10.73 -12.81 -17.17
C VAL A 96 -10.01 -14.08 -16.68
N ALA A 97 -9.37 -13.99 -15.52
CA ALA A 97 -8.69 -15.14 -14.89
C ALA A 97 -9.63 -16.01 -14.02
N ASP A 98 -10.95 -15.91 -14.19
CA ASP A 98 -11.96 -16.61 -13.37
C ASP A 98 -11.88 -16.28 -11.86
N LEU A 99 -11.39 -15.09 -11.53
CA LEU A 99 -11.37 -14.52 -10.19
C LEU A 99 -12.26 -13.27 -10.16
N PRO A 100 -13.60 -13.43 -10.06
CA PRO A 100 -14.52 -12.29 -10.08
C PRO A 100 -14.11 -11.26 -9.05
N CYS A 101 -13.90 -10.01 -9.49
CA CYS A 101 -13.39 -8.92 -8.68
C CYS A 101 -14.28 -7.69 -8.85
N ASP A 102 -14.60 -7.04 -7.76
CA ASP A 102 -15.36 -5.79 -7.77
C ASP A 102 -14.49 -4.60 -7.32
N GLY A 103 -14.88 -3.40 -7.72
CA GLY A 103 -14.31 -2.16 -7.23
C GLY A 103 -14.93 -1.76 -5.89
N ASP A 104 -14.09 -1.28 -4.98
CA ASP A 104 -14.51 -0.67 -3.71
C ASP A 104 -14.30 0.84 -3.80
N THR A 105 -15.36 1.62 -3.67
CA THR A 105 -15.36 3.08 -3.84
C THR A 105 -15.05 3.85 -2.56
N GLU A 106 -14.84 3.16 -1.44
CA GLU A 106 -14.67 3.76 -0.12
C GLU A 106 -13.37 3.36 0.58
N ARG A 107 -12.81 2.19 0.24
CA ARG A 107 -11.63 1.65 0.95
C ARG A 107 -10.40 2.51 0.76
N GLY A 108 -9.89 3.04 1.86
CA GLY A 108 -8.59 3.73 1.92
C GLY A 108 -7.41 2.75 1.99
N LEU A 109 -6.26 3.27 2.39
CA LEU A 109 -5.03 2.49 2.56
C LEU A 109 -4.88 2.09 4.03
N ASP A 110 -4.92 0.80 4.33
CA ASP A 110 -4.64 0.27 5.67
C ASP A 110 -3.14 0.25 5.96
N HIS A 111 -2.75 -0.06 7.20
CA HIS A 111 -1.34 -0.02 7.59
C HIS A 111 -0.46 -1.02 6.83
N GLY A 112 -1.01 -2.12 6.34
CA GLY A 112 -0.29 -3.05 5.47
C GLY A 112 0.11 -2.42 4.14
N ALA A 113 -0.64 -1.43 3.67
CA ALA A 113 -0.32 -0.65 2.48
C ALA A 113 0.56 0.56 2.80
N TRP A 114 0.08 1.51 3.65
CA TRP A 114 0.77 2.79 3.81
C TRP A 114 2.05 2.71 4.64
N LEU A 115 2.13 1.80 5.62
CA LEU A 115 3.30 1.67 6.49
C LEU A 115 4.57 1.36 5.68
N MET A 116 4.43 0.57 4.61
CA MET A 116 5.55 0.15 3.77
C MET A 116 6.05 1.24 2.82
N VAL A 117 5.25 2.27 2.60
CA VAL A 117 5.54 3.30 1.60
C VAL A 117 5.66 4.71 2.20
N SER A 118 5.12 4.95 3.41
CA SER A 118 5.02 6.28 4.02
C SER A 118 6.35 6.99 4.25
N ASP A 119 7.36 6.27 4.72
CA ASP A 119 8.69 6.84 4.99
C ASP A 119 9.49 7.16 3.72
N ARG A 120 8.99 6.73 2.57
CA ARG A 120 9.76 6.68 1.33
C ARG A 120 9.19 7.51 0.22
N ALA A 121 7.89 7.66 0.25
CA ALA A 121 7.16 8.32 -0.82
C ALA A 121 7.00 9.81 -0.57
N ALA A 122 7.00 10.28 0.66
CA ALA A 122 6.97 11.71 0.98
C ALA A 122 8.13 12.48 0.33
N ALA A 123 9.19 11.79 -0.08
CA ALA A 123 10.36 12.38 -0.69
C ALA A 123 10.52 12.10 -2.20
N GLN A 124 9.81 11.13 -2.79
CA GLN A 124 10.17 10.66 -4.14
C GLN A 124 9.02 10.24 -5.08
N PHE A 125 7.76 10.16 -4.63
CA PHE A 125 6.66 9.78 -5.53
C PHE A 125 5.66 10.91 -5.71
#